data_cd187907341f100b5288d54db437c059
#
_entry.id   cd187907341f100b5288d54db437c059
#
_cell.length_a   1.000
_cell.length_b   1.000
_cell.length_c   1.000
_cell.angle_alpha   90.00
_cell.angle_beta   90.00
_cell.angle_gamma   90.00
#
_symmetry.space_group_name_H-M   'P 1'
#
loop_
_entity.id
_entity.type
_entity.pdbx_description
1 polymer ?
#
loop_
_entity_poly.entity_id
_entity_poly.type
_entity_poly.pdbx_seq_one_letter_code
_entity_poly.pdbx_strand_id
1 'polypeptide(L)'
;MGGGEGEGKVVCVTGGSGYIASWLVKFLLQRDYTVKATVRDTNDSKKTEHLLALEGAKERLHLFQADLIEEGVFDSVVEGCEGVFHTASPVNFSPTDPQVEVIEPALKGTINLLKSCAKVPSVKRVVLTSSIAAVIYNGKPLAPGVVVDETWYSDPTFCETSKIWYMLSKTLAEEAAWRFAKQNGIDMVSLNPGVVIGPLLQPAINLTVEDFLNLINGAQTLSSDSYPYVDVRDVAFAHIQAFENPIASGRCCLVERVINCSEVLKILHELYPSLPLPAIHTDDKSCVPPYQVSKEKAKSWGINFTPLEVTIRDTVESLKEKGFLNVKQESSSTSDENKVQLL
;
A
#
# COMPACT_ATOMS: atom_id res chain seq x y z
N MET A 1 -20.03 -28.47 1.79
CA MET A 1 -19.26 -27.29 2.14
C MET A 1 -18.18 -27.21 1.08
N GLY A 2 -18.25 -26.25 0.16
CA GLY A 2 -17.21 -26.07 -0.87
C GLY A 2 -15.99 -25.50 -0.17
N GLY A 3 -14.82 -26.12 -0.34
CA GLY A 3 -13.54 -25.58 0.11
C GLY A 3 -13.29 -24.22 -0.54
N GLY A 4 -12.55 -23.33 0.14
CA GLY A 4 -12.12 -22.04 -0.44
C GLY A 4 -11.22 -22.24 -1.66
N GLU A 5 -11.09 -21.22 -2.51
CA GLU A 5 -10.26 -21.28 -3.74
C GLU A 5 -8.79 -21.58 -3.47
N GLY A 6 -8.33 -21.34 -2.23
CA GLY A 6 -6.96 -21.58 -1.77
C GLY A 6 -6.73 -22.93 -1.09
N GLU A 7 -7.77 -23.78 -0.94
CA GLU A 7 -7.63 -25.04 -0.21
C GLU A 7 -6.51 -25.91 -0.79
N GLY A 8 -5.54 -26.24 0.08
CA GLY A 8 -4.34 -27.02 -0.30
C GLY A 8 -3.26 -26.23 -1.04
N LYS A 9 -3.46 -24.96 -1.37
CA LYS A 9 -2.45 -24.13 -2.05
C LYS A 9 -1.59 -23.38 -1.03
N VAL A 10 -0.29 -23.34 -1.31
CA VAL A 10 0.70 -22.62 -0.50
C VAL A 10 1.20 -21.41 -1.26
N VAL A 11 1.24 -20.26 -0.60
CA VAL A 11 1.76 -19.03 -1.19
C VAL A 11 2.75 -18.33 -0.26
N CYS A 12 3.66 -17.56 -0.84
CA CYS A 12 4.61 -16.74 -0.10
C CYS A 12 4.20 -15.25 -0.16
N VAL A 13 4.28 -14.56 0.99
CA VAL A 13 4.11 -13.09 1.08
C VAL A 13 5.35 -12.50 1.74
N THR A 14 6.15 -11.71 1.02
CA THR A 14 7.31 -11.05 1.62
C THR A 14 6.90 -9.79 2.37
N GLY A 15 7.56 -9.51 3.50
CA GLY A 15 7.26 -8.32 4.30
C GLY A 15 5.88 -8.37 4.96
N GLY A 16 5.46 -9.55 5.43
CA GLY A 16 4.12 -9.84 5.94
C GLY A 16 3.58 -8.87 7.00
N SER A 17 4.46 -8.28 7.81
CA SER A 17 4.09 -7.28 8.83
C SER A 17 3.83 -5.87 8.27
N GLY A 18 4.03 -5.66 6.97
CA GLY A 18 3.78 -4.37 6.31
C GLY A 18 2.29 -4.09 6.11
N TYR A 19 1.96 -2.85 5.80
CA TYR A 19 0.58 -2.38 5.69
C TYR A 19 -0.25 -3.16 4.65
N ILE A 20 0.19 -3.18 3.40
CA ILE A 20 -0.48 -3.93 2.32
C ILE A 20 -0.42 -5.44 2.60
N ALA A 21 0.75 -5.93 3.02
CA ALA A 21 0.98 -7.34 3.26
C ALA A 21 0.07 -7.92 4.35
N SER A 22 -0.17 -7.19 5.44
CA SER A 22 -1.05 -7.65 6.53
C SER A 22 -2.48 -7.88 6.04
N TRP A 23 -3.01 -6.99 5.21
CA TRP A 23 -4.32 -7.15 4.58
C TRP A 23 -4.34 -8.31 3.58
N LEU A 24 -3.26 -8.46 2.79
CA LEU A 24 -3.12 -9.57 1.86
C LEU A 24 -3.09 -10.92 2.59
N VAL A 25 -2.29 -11.04 3.67
CA VAL A 25 -2.26 -12.25 4.51
C VAL A 25 -3.65 -12.56 5.06
N LYS A 26 -4.36 -11.55 5.60
CA LYS A 26 -5.73 -11.72 6.09
C LYS A 26 -6.65 -12.29 5.01
N PHE A 27 -6.66 -11.72 3.81
CA PHE A 27 -7.53 -12.16 2.74
C PHE A 27 -7.15 -13.53 2.16
N LEU A 28 -5.87 -13.88 2.14
CA LEU A 28 -5.41 -15.21 1.74
C LEU A 28 -5.86 -16.28 2.75
N LEU A 29 -5.73 -16.02 4.05
CA LEU A 29 -6.21 -16.93 5.09
C LEU A 29 -7.73 -17.12 5.02
N GLN A 30 -8.50 -16.07 4.75
CA GLN A 30 -9.96 -16.15 4.56
C GLN A 30 -10.39 -16.96 3.33
N ARG A 31 -9.47 -17.17 2.38
CA ARG A 31 -9.65 -18.00 1.18
C ARG A 31 -9.02 -19.38 1.30
N ASP A 32 -8.66 -19.78 2.51
CA ASP A 32 -8.07 -21.09 2.85
C ASP A 32 -6.67 -21.38 2.27
N TYR A 33 -5.93 -20.33 1.88
CA TYR A 33 -4.52 -20.48 1.54
C TYR A 33 -3.67 -20.76 2.78
N THR A 34 -2.65 -21.61 2.60
CA THR A 34 -1.51 -21.66 3.52
C THR A 34 -0.51 -20.57 3.13
N VAL A 35 -0.19 -19.69 4.06
CA VAL A 35 0.64 -18.51 3.81
C VAL A 35 1.98 -18.66 4.52
N LYS A 36 3.07 -18.61 3.75
CA LYS A 36 4.44 -18.43 4.25
C LYS A 36 4.78 -16.94 4.17
N ALA A 37 4.77 -16.24 5.30
CA ALA A 37 5.02 -14.80 5.33
C ALA A 37 6.40 -14.50 5.90
N THR A 38 7.17 -13.61 5.25
CA THR A 38 8.47 -13.20 5.80
C THR A 38 8.35 -11.92 6.61
N VAL A 39 9.09 -11.86 7.70
CA VAL A 39 9.31 -10.70 8.56
C VAL A 39 10.79 -10.56 8.86
N ARG A 40 11.27 -9.36 9.22
CA ARG A 40 12.69 -9.16 9.55
C ARG A 40 13.11 -9.82 10.86
N ASP A 41 12.20 -9.88 11.82
CA ASP A 41 12.40 -10.56 13.10
C ASP A 41 11.10 -11.23 13.52
N THR A 42 11.12 -12.55 13.64
CA THR A 42 9.96 -13.35 14.08
C THR A 42 9.66 -13.21 15.57
N ASN A 43 10.61 -12.72 16.38
CA ASN A 43 10.47 -12.52 17.82
C ASN A 43 9.97 -11.11 18.16
N ASP A 44 9.93 -10.19 17.20
CA ASP A 44 9.35 -8.85 17.42
C ASP A 44 7.81 -8.95 17.45
N SER A 45 7.24 -8.98 18.65
CA SER A 45 5.79 -9.06 18.85
C SER A 45 5.03 -7.90 18.21
N LYS A 46 5.61 -6.69 18.17
CA LYS A 46 5.02 -5.54 17.49
C LYS A 46 4.87 -5.73 15.97
N LYS A 47 5.66 -6.66 15.40
CA LYS A 47 5.63 -7.00 13.98
C LYS A 47 4.82 -8.26 13.68
N THR A 48 4.56 -9.12 14.67
CA THR A 48 4.01 -10.45 14.43
C THR A 48 2.64 -10.69 15.06
N GLU A 49 2.35 -10.10 16.23
CA GLU A 49 1.10 -10.39 16.97
C GLU A 49 -0.17 -10.10 16.16
N HIS A 50 -0.23 -9.01 15.42
CA HIS A 50 -1.39 -8.67 14.60
C HIS A 50 -1.64 -9.68 13.46
N LEU A 51 -0.59 -10.34 12.97
CA LEU A 51 -0.69 -11.41 11.98
C LEU A 51 -1.14 -12.72 12.62
N LEU A 52 -0.54 -13.08 13.76
CA LEU A 52 -0.86 -14.30 14.49
C LEU A 52 -2.27 -14.28 15.09
N ALA A 53 -2.86 -13.11 15.31
CA ALA A 53 -4.24 -12.93 15.76
C ALA A 53 -5.29 -13.04 14.64
N LEU A 54 -4.89 -13.18 13.37
CA LEU A 54 -5.82 -13.34 12.25
C LEU A 54 -6.53 -14.70 12.33
N GLU A 55 -7.78 -14.74 11.92
CA GLU A 55 -8.54 -16.00 11.79
C GLU A 55 -7.83 -16.94 10.81
N GLY A 56 -7.66 -18.20 11.20
CA GLY A 56 -6.94 -19.22 10.44
C GLY A 56 -5.42 -19.14 10.51
N ALA A 57 -4.85 -18.12 11.19
CA ALA A 57 -3.40 -17.95 11.26
C ALA A 57 -2.72 -19.10 11.99
N LYS A 58 -3.34 -19.61 13.06
CA LYS A 58 -2.78 -20.73 13.86
C LYS A 58 -2.49 -21.98 13.03
N GLU A 59 -3.34 -22.26 12.07
CA GLU A 59 -3.26 -23.47 11.24
C GLU A 59 -2.51 -23.25 9.92
N ARG A 60 -2.62 -22.02 9.35
CA ARG A 60 -2.22 -21.78 7.96
C ARG A 60 -1.25 -20.61 7.76
N LEU A 61 -0.78 -19.95 8.83
CA LEU A 61 0.24 -18.91 8.71
C LEU A 61 1.57 -19.40 9.29
N HIS A 62 2.61 -19.36 8.47
CA HIS A 62 3.98 -19.69 8.88
C HIS A 62 4.87 -18.47 8.68
N LEU A 63 5.48 -17.98 9.76
CA LEU A 63 6.37 -16.82 9.72
C LEU A 63 7.83 -17.28 9.54
N PHE A 64 8.53 -16.61 8.64
CA PHE A 64 9.94 -16.82 8.34
C PHE A 64 10.72 -15.51 8.54
N GLN A 65 11.89 -15.62 9.11
CA GLN A 65 12.80 -14.49 9.19
C GLN A 65 13.53 -14.33 7.85
N ALA A 66 13.49 -13.11 7.27
CA ALA A 66 14.21 -12.82 6.04
C ALA A 66 14.55 -11.32 5.93
N ASP A 67 15.81 -11.05 5.61
CA ASP A 67 16.25 -9.72 5.19
C ASP A 67 16.35 -9.68 3.66
N LEU A 68 15.81 -8.64 3.04
CA LEU A 68 15.77 -8.47 1.58
C LEU A 68 17.15 -8.55 0.91
N ILE A 69 18.16 -8.02 1.58
CA ILE A 69 19.51 -7.90 1.00
C ILE A 69 20.34 -9.20 1.11
N GLU A 70 19.89 -10.16 1.90
CA GLU A 70 20.57 -11.44 2.09
C GLU A 70 20.29 -12.39 0.92
N GLU A 71 21.33 -12.81 0.22
CA GLU A 71 21.19 -13.70 -0.94
C GLU A 71 20.81 -15.12 -0.48
N GLY A 72 19.81 -15.72 -1.16
CA GLY A 72 19.33 -17.06 -0.86
C GLY A 72 18.37 -17.17 0.34
N VAL A 73 18.14 -16.07 1.07
CA VAL A 73 17.24 -16.07 2.25
C VAL A 73 15.80 -16.51 1.93
N PHE A 74 15.37 -16.36 0.68
CA PHE A 74 14.03 -16.75 0.25
C PHE A 74 13.94 -18.19 -0.25
N ASP A 75 15.04 -18.92 -0.45
CA ASP A 75 15.03 -20.26 -1.05
C ASP A 75 14.09 -21.21 -0.30
N SER A 76 14.22 -21.33 1.03
CA SER A 76 13.36 -22.18 1.85
C SER A 76 11.92 -21.68 1.98
N VAL A 77 11.72 -20.37 1.87
CA VAL A 77 10.38 -19.77 2.01
C VAL A 77 9.53 -20.05 0.78
N VAL A 78 10.10 -19.93 -0.42
CA VAL A 78 9.36 -20.12 -1.67
C VAL A 78 9.22 -21.58 -2.07
N GLU A 79 9.96 -22.49 -1.42
CA GLU A 79 9.86 -23.94 -1.68
C GLU A 79 8.44 -24.45 -1.45
N GLY A 80 7.88 -25.14 -2.45
CA GLY A 80 6.51 -25.67 -2.43
C GLY A 80 5.41 -24.63 -2.56
N CYS A 81 5.74 -23.34 -2.76
CA CYS A 81 4.75 -22.32 -3.06
C CYS A 81 4.30 -22.39 -4.53
N GLU A 82 3.00 -22.12 -4.76
CA GLU A 82 2.43 -21.95 -6.10
C GLU A 82 2.43 -20.49 -6.55
N GLY A 83 2.38 -19.55 -5.62
CA GLY A 83 2.39 -18.11 -5.87
C GLY A 83 3.30 -17.37 -4.90
N VAL A 84 3.87 -16.28 -5.37
CA VAL A 84 4.72 -15.40 -4.55
C VAL A 84 4.27 -13.96 -4.70
N PHE A 85 3.94 -13.33 -3.58
CA PHE A 85 3.59 -11.91 -3.50
C PHE A 85 4.77 -11.14 -2.92
N HIS A 86 5.41 -10.34 -3.75
CA HIS A 86 6.55 -9.53 -3.34
C HIS A 86 6.11 -8.13 -2.94
N THR A 87 5.79 -7.96 -1.65
CA THR A 87 5.37 -6.67 -1.10
C THR A 87 6.47 -5.95 -0.33
N ALA A 88 7.50 -6.68 0.09
CA ALA A 88 8.62 -6.13 0.83
C ALA A 88 9.44 -5.15 -0.03
N SER A 89 9.56 -3.92 0.42
CA SER A 89 10.41 -2.89 -0.17
C SER A 89 10.69 -1.82 0.88
N PRO A 90 11.87 -1.18 0.88
CA PRO A 90 12.06 0.00 1.73
C PRO A 90 11.17 1.13 1.24
N VAL A 91 10.60 1.88 2.18
CA VAL A 91 9.83 3.10 1.92
C VAL A 91 10.44 4.21 2.75
N ASN A 92 11.13 5.14 2.10
CA ASN A 92 11.70 6.33 2.70
C ASN A 92 11.72 7.45 1.64
N PHE A 93 10.98 8.54 1.87
CA PHE A 93 10.92 9.66 0.93
C PHE A 93 12.05 10.68 1.13
N SER A 94 12.75 10.63 2.27
CA SER A 94 13.82 11.57 2.63
C SER A 94 15.05 10.82 3.17
N PRO A 95 15.66 9.92 2.37
CA PRO A 95 16.82 9.15 2.81
C PRO A 95 18.05 10.05 2.96
N THR A 96 18.88 9.76 3.95
CA THR A 96 20.19 10.42 4.14
C THR A 96 21.21 9.90 3.12
N ASP A 97 21.24 8.57 2.93
CA ASP A 97 21.99 7.90 1.88
C ASP A 97 21.02 7.13 0.97
N PRO A 98 20.58 7.75 -0.13
CA PRO A 98 19.60 7.15 -1.02
C PRO A 98 20.01 5.79 -1.59
N GLN A 99 21.31 5.62 -1.87
CA GLN A 99 21.83 4.39 -2.45
C GLN A 99 21.67 3.22 -1.48
N VAL A 100 22.09 3.42 -0.23
CA VAL A 100 22.13 2.36 0.79
C VAL A 100 20.77 2.12 1.42
N GLU A 101 19.97 3.19 1.63
CA GLU A 101 18.72 3.07 2.37
C GLU A 101 17.53 2.66 1.51
N VAL A 102 17.53 2.98 0.21
CA VAL A 102 16.34 2.83 -0.64
C VAL A 102 16.63 2.11 -1.95
N ILE A 103 17.62 2.58 -2.73
CA ILE A 103 17.83 2.09 -4.11
C ILE A 103 18.35 0.65 -4.10
N GLU A 104 19.48 0.42 -3.43
CA GLU A 104 20.12 -0.90 -3.40
C GLU A 104 19.25 -1.97 -2.72
N PRO A 105 18.61 -1.72 -1.57
CA PRO A 105 17.73 -2.72 -0.96
C PRO A 105 16.49 -3.03 -1.80
N ALA A 106 15.90 -2.05 -2.48
CA ALA A 106 14.77 -2.29 -3.38
C ALA A 106 15.18 -3.16 -4.57
N LEU A 107 16.29 -2.84 -5.21
CA LEU A 107 16.79 -3.56 -6.38
C LEU A 107 17.28 -4.97 -6.01
N LYS A 108 18.21 -5.08 -5.05
CA LYS A 108 18.79 -6.36 -4.62
C LYS A 108 17.70 -7.28 -4.04
N GLY A 109 16.84 -6.74 -3.17
CA GLY A 109 15.76 -7.53 -2.55
C GLY A 109 14.82 -8.14 -3.56
N THR A 110 14.41 -7.36 -4.56
CA THR A 110 13.56 -7.86 -5.65
C THR A 110 14.27 -8.95 -6.46
N ILE A 111 15.52 -8.75 -6.83
CA ILE A 111 16.29 -9.75 -7.61
C ILE A 111 16.59 -11.01 -6.78
N ASN A 112 16.90 -10.88 -5.48
CA ASN A 112 17.13 -12.03 -4.59
C ASN A 112 15.89 -12.92 -4.52
N LEU A 113 14.70 -12.34 -4.35
CA LEU A 113 13.47 -13.12 -4.37
C LEU A 113 13.24 -13.80 -5.73
N LEU A 114 13.39 -13.08 -6.83
CA LEU A 114 13.18 -13.66 -8.17
C LEU A 114 14.17 -14.79 -8.49
N LYS A 115 15.43 -14.68 -8.02
CA LYS A 115 16.41 -15.77 -8.10
C LYS A 115 15.93 -17.04 -7.37
N SER A 116 15.32 -16.88 -6.18
CA SER A 116 14.76 -18.01 -5.45
C SER A 116 13.55 -18.58 -6.17
N CYS A 117 12.66 -17.75 -6.69
CA CYS A 117 11.51 -18.21 -7.48
C CYS A 117 11.93 -19.00 -8.72
N ALA A 118 12.99 -18.57 -9.42
CA ALA A 118 13.49 -19.24 -10.62
C ALA A 118 13.99 -20.68 -10.35
N LYS A 119 14.36 -21.01 -9.12
CA LYS A 119 14.82 -22.35 -8.73
C LYS A 119 13.65 -23.32 -8.41
N VAL A 120 12.42 -22.80 -8.25
CA VAL A 120 11.28 -23.57 -7.71
C VAL A 120 10.19 -23.72 -8.78
N PRO A 121 10.11 -24.89 -9.45
CA PRO A 121 9.15 -25.12 -10.54
C PRO A 121 7.68 -25.06 -10.12
N SER A 122 7.36 -25.19 -8.83
CA SER A 122 5.99 -25.05 -8.32
C SER A 122 5.48 -23.60 -8.32
N VAL A 123 6.36 -22.61 -8.36
CA VAL A 123 5.97 -21.20 -8.45
C VAL A 123 5.42 -20.92 -9.84
N LYS A 124 4.10 -20.76 -9.91
CA LYS A 124 3.36 -20.52 -11.17
C LYS A 124 3.34 -19.04 -11.55
N ARG A 125 3.32 -18.13 -10.56
CA ARG A 125 3.24 -16.70 -10.77
C ARG A 125 3.85 -15.92 -9.63
N VAL A 126 4.52 -14.80 -9.97
CA VAL A 126 4.99 -13.79 -9.03
C VAL A 126 4.17 -12.51 -9.22
N VAL A 127 3.61 -11.99 -8.13
CA VAL A 127 2.91 -10.69 -8.11
C VAL A 127 3.79 -9.69 -7.37
N LEU A 128 4.28 -8.69 -8.10
CA LEU A 128 5.17 -7.64 -7.59
C LEU A 128 4.37 -6.42 -7.16
N THR A 129 4.54 -5.96 -5.92
CA THR A 129 4.06 -4.66 -5.48
C THR A 129 5.05 -3.57 -5.89
N SER A 130 4.82 -2.99 -7.04
CA SER A 130 5.52 -1.78 -7.47
C SER A 130 4.82 -0.54 -6.88
N SER A 131 4.70 0.53 -7.64
CA SER A 131 4.06 1.78 -7.22
C SER A 131 3.69 2.62 -8.44
N ILE A 132 2.73 3.53 -8.29
CA ILE A 132 2.50 4.63 -9.23
C ILE A 132 3.77 5.48 -9.40
N ALA A 133 4.68 5.43 -8.45
CA ALA A 133 6.01 6.03 -8.52
C ALA A 133 6.86 5.54 -9.71
N ALA A 134 6.62 4.33 -10.20
CA ALA A 134 7.26 3.78 -11.40
C ALA A 134 6.48 4.10 -12.70
N VAL A 135 5.44 4.96 -12.63
CA VAL A 135 4.55 5.26 -13.75
C VAL A 135 4.62 6.73 -14.16
N ILE A 136 4.44 7.66 -13.22
CA ILE A 136 4.10 9.06 -13.54
C ILE A 136 5.29 10.03 -13.56
N TYR A 137 6.46 9.65 -13.07
CA TYR A 137 7.61 10.57 -12.93
C TYR A 137 8.54 10.53 -14.14
N ASN A 138 8.11 11.13 -15.27
CA ASN A 138 8.86 11.13 -16.53
C ASN A 138 9.02 12.54 -17.14
N GLY A 139 8.78 13.59 -16.37
CA GLY A 139 8.88 14.98 -16.81
C GLY A 139 7.73 15.45 -17.71
N LYS A 140 6.79 14.60 -18.08
CA LYS A 140 5.58 15.02 -18.82
C LYS A 140 4.61 15.73 -17.87
N PRO A 141 3.96 16.83 -18.30
CA PRO A 141 3.01 17.54 -17.46
C PRO A 141 1.79 16.67 -17.14
N LEU A 142 1.44 16.60 -15.86
CA LEU A 142 0.22 15.98 -15.36
C LEU A 142 -0.86 17.08 -15.26
N ALA A 143 -1.59 17.31 -16.34
CA ALA A 143 -2.57 18.38 -16.48
C ALA A 143 -4.00 17.84 -16.67
N PRO A 144 -5.04 18.70 -16.59
CA PRO A 144 -6.42 18.31 -16.87
C PRO A 144 -6.54 17.62 -18.23
N GLY A 145 -7.31 16.55 -18.27
CA GLY A 145 -7.53 15.76 -19.47
C GLY A 145 -6.42 14.76 -19.82
N VAL A 146 -5.30 14.77 -19.07
CA VAL A 146 -4.29 13.69 -19.18
C VAL A 146 -4.84 12.46 -18.47
N VAL A 147 -4.82 11.32 -19.19
CA VAL A 147 -5.13 10.01 -18.65
C VAL A 147 -3.86 9.18 -18.64
N VAL A 148 -3.39 8.86 -17.45
CA VAL A 148 -2.25 7.96 -17.23
C VAL A 148 -2.76 6.52 -17.24
N ASP A 149 -2.03 5.63 -17.89
CA ASP A 149 -2.31 4.20 -17.92
C ASP A 149 -1.01 3.38 -17.77
N GLU A 150 -1.10 2.07 -17.94
CA GLU A 150 0.01 1.13 -17.77
C GLU A 150 1.11 1.25 -18.84
N THR A 151 0.89 2.04 -19.88
CA THR A 151 1.91 2.32 -20.92
C THR A 151 2.87 3.44 -20.51
N TRP A 152 2.56 4.14 -19.42
CA TRP A 152 3.42 5.16 -18.85
C TRP A 152 4.53 4.53 -18.03
N TYR A 153 5.72 5.11 -18.11
CA TYR A 153 6.89 4.72 -17.31
C TYR A 153 7.55 5.97 -16.76
N SER A 154 7.95 5.90 -15.49
CA SER A 154 8.84 6.91 -14.91
C SER A 154 10.22 6.82 -15.57
N ASP A 155 10.88 7.96 -15.73
CA ASP A 155 12.22 8.07 -16.29
C ASP A 155 13.26 8.07 -15.16
N PRO A 156 14.15 7.08 -15.08
CA PRO A 156 15.21 7.04 -14.07
C PRO A 156 16.06 8.30 -14.05
N THR A 157 16.41 8.87 -15.22
CA THR A 157 17.22 10.09 -15.31
C THR A 157 16.46 11.29 -14.75
N PHE A 158 15.17 11.41 -15.05
CA PHE A 158 14.33 12.45 -14.46
C PHE A 158 14.25 12.30 -12.93
N CYS A 159 14.03 11.08 -12.43
CA CYS A 159 13.96 10.81 -11.00
C CYS A 159 15.28 11.15 -10.28
N GLU A 160 16.42 10.79 -10.87
CA GLU A 160 17.75 11.04 -10.33
C GLU A 160 18.07 12.54 -10.30
N THR A 161 17.86 13.24 -11.42
CA THR A 161 18.14 14.69 -11.52
C THR A 161 17.22 15.52 -10.62
N SER A 162 15.98 15.05 -10.42
CA SER A 162 15.00 15.66 -9.49
C SER A 162 15.22 15.24 -8.03
N LYS A 163 16.17 14.33 -7.75
CA LYS A 163 16.47 13.79 -6.42
C LYS A 163 15.27 13.15 -5.71
N ILE A 164 14.36 12.55 -6.47
CA ILE A 164 13.19 11.83 -5.96
C ILE A 164 13.53 10.34 -5.84
N TRP A 165 14.28 10.02 -4.79
CA TRP A 165 15.00 8.75 -4.65
C TRP A 165 14.10 7.52 -4.51
N TYR A 166 12.98 7.66 -3.80
CA TYR A 166 12.01 6.57 -3.70
C TYR A 166 11.42 6.22 -5.08
N MET A 167 11.06 7.23 -5.88
CA MET A 167 10.56 7.04 -7.23
C MET A 167 11.59 6.35 -8.13
N LEU A 168 12.85 6.77 -8.04
CA LEU A 168 13.97 6.13 -8.72
C LEU A 168 14.09 4.66 -8.31
N SER A 169 14.05 4.36 -7.00
CA SER A 169 14.21 3.00 -6.50
C SER A 169 13.11 2.05 -7.00
N LYS A 170 11.85 2.52 -6.99
CA LYS A 170 10.70 1.72 -7.49
C LYS A 170 10.78 1.50 -8.99
N THR A 171 11.20 2.51 -9.74
CA THR A 171 11.39 2.41 -11.20
C THR A 171 12.46 1.38 -11.54
N LEU A 172 13.65 1.51 -10.94
CA LEU A 172 14.77 0.59 -11.20
C LEU A 172 14.46 -0.85 -10.76
N ALA A 173 13.81 -1.02 -9.60
CA ALA A 173 13.44 -2.35 -9.12
C ALA A 173 12.42 -3.03 -10.03
N GLU A 174 11.41 -2.30 -10.51
CA GLU A 174 10.41 -2.85 -11.44
C GLU A 174 11.03 -3.20 -12.80
N GLU A 175 11.87 -2.33 -13.37
CA GLU A 175 12.58 -2.61 -14.63
C GLU A 175 13.48 -3.85 -14.52
N ALA A 176 14.23 -3.96 -13.42
CA ALA A 176 15.09 -5.11 -13.18
C ALA A 176 14.27 -6.40 -13.01
N ALA A 177 13.13 -6.31 -12.31
CA ALA A 177 12.22 -7.44 -12.13
C ALA A 177 11.68 -7.95 -13.48
N TRP A 178 11.18 -7.06 -14.34
CA TRP A 178 10.69 -7.42 -15.66
C TRP A 178 11.78 -8.05 -16.55
N ARG A 179 12.99 -7.48 -16.51
CA ARG A 179 14.14 -8.02 -17.26
C ARG A 179 14.49 -9.43 -16.78
N PHE A 180 14.58 -9.63 -15.46
CA PHE A 180 14.91 -10.92 -14.86
C PHE A 180 13.82 -11.96 -15.13
N ALA A 181 12.55 -11.60 -14.94
CA ALA A 181 11.41 -12.49 -15.20
C ALA A 181 11.38 -12.96 -16.65
N LYS A 182 11.59 -12.07 -17.61
CA LYS A 182 11.67 -12.41 -19.05
C LYS A 182 12.82 -13.36 -19.36
N GLN A 183 13.99 -13.15 -18.76
CA GLN A 183 15.18 -13.98 -18.99
C GLN A 183 15.04 -15.40 -18.43
N ASN A 184 14.25 -15.56 -17.35
CA ASN A 184 14.11 -16.82 -16.61
C ASN A 184 12.74 -17.48 -16.81
N GLY A 185 11.88 -16.97 -17.70
CA GLY A 185 10.56 -17.53 -17.97
C GLY A 185 9.57 -17.49 -16.82
N ILE A 186 9.72 -16.50 -15.90
CA ILE A 186 8.82 -16.32 -14.77
C ILE A 186 7.57 -15.56 -15.25
N ASP A 187 6.38 -16.13 -15.01
CA ASP A 187 5.12 -15.40 -15.14
C ASP A 187 5.03 -14.37 -14.01
N MET A 188 5.08 -13.09 -14.36
CA MET A 188 5.07 -11.98 -13.41
C MET A 188 3.99 -10.97 -13.76
N VAL A 189 3.31 -10.48 -12.72
CA VAL A 189 2.38 -9.34 -12.78
C VAL A 189 2.88 -8.27 -11.84
N SER A 190 2.86 -7.00 -12.26
CA SER A 190 3.22 -5.86 -11.41
C SER A 190 1.99 -5.02 -11.10
N LEU A 191 1.79 -4.71 -9.84
CA LEU A 191 0.75 -3.79 -9.36
C LEU A 191 1.38 -2.46 -8.99
N ASN A 192 0.78 -1.37 -9.48
CA ASN A 192 1.27 -0.01 -9.31
C ASN A 192 0.25 0.82 -8.49
N PRO A 193 0.14 0.58 -7.16
CA PRO A 193 -0.77 1.34 -6.32
C PRO A 193 -0.33 2.80 -6.18
N GLY A 194 -1.33 3.66 -6.03
CA GLY A 194 -1.16 5.06 -5.67
C GLY A 194 -0.80 5.24 -4.19
N VAL A 195 -1.24 6.36 -3.62
CA VAL A 195 -1.12 6.62 -2.18
C VAL A 195 -2.14 5.74 -1.45
N VAL A 196 -1.63 4.73 -0.76
CA VAL A 196 -2.47 3.73 -0.10
C VAL A 196 -2.88 4.23 1.28
N ILE A 197 -4.18 4.40 1.51
CA ILE A 197 -4.78 4.71 2.82
C ILE A 197 -5.88 3.69 3.14
N GLY A 198 -6.43 3.73 4.34
CA GLY A 198 -7.43 2.77 4.80
C GLY A 198 -7.13 2.28 6.22
N PRO A 199 -7.89 1.34 6.77
CA PRO A 199 -7.72 0.87 8.14
C PRO A 199 -6.41 0.11 8.35
N LEU A 200 -5.80 0.31 9.52
CA LEU A 200 -4.55 -0.30 9.95
C LEU A 200 -4.81 -1.63 10.67
N LEU A 201 -4.22 -2.72 10.21
CA LEU A 201 -4.16 -3.97 10.99
C LEU A 201 -2.99 -3.97 11.95
N GLN A 202 -1.82 -3.53 11.49
CA GLN A 202 -0.61 -3.42 12.31
C GLN A 202 -0.73 -2.33 13.39
N PRO A 203 0.04 -2.45 14.50
CA PRO A 203 0.00 -1.46 15.58
C PRO A 203 0.70 -0.14 15.23
N ALA A 204 1.68 -0.16 14.31
CA ALA A 204 2.42 1.04 13.91
C ALA A 204 1.76 1.71 12.69
N ILE A 205 1.77 3.04 12.68
CA ILE A 205 1.35 3.81 11.51
C ILE A 205 2.39 3.66 10.38
N ASN A 206 1.94 3.59 9.14
CA ASN A 206 2.81 3.61 7.96
C ASN A 206 2.87 5.01 7.35
N LEU A 207 3.89 5.29 6.55
CA LEU A 207 4.18 6.64 6.04
C LEU A 207 2.99 7.31 5.34
N THR A 208 2.27 6.61 4.47
CA THR A 208 1.16 7.22 3.71
C THR A 208 -0.04 7.58 4.59
N VAL A 209 -0.30 6.79 5.64
CA VAL A 209 -1.34 7.09 6.63
C VAL A 209 -0.85 8.15 7.63
N GLU A 210 0.45 8.19 7.93
CA GLU A 210 1.06 9.26 8.73
C GLU A 210 0.98 10.61 8.00
N ASP A 211 1.27 10.65 6.69
CA ASP A 211 1.10 11.86 5.87
C ASP A 211 -0.37 12.32 5.86
N PHE A 212 -1.31 11.38 5.78
CA PHE A 212 -2.73 11.67 5.87
C PHE A 212 -3.12 12.22 7.27
N LEU A 213 -2.57 11.66 8.34
CA LEU A 213 -2.74 12.17 9.72
C LEU A 213 -2.14 13.57 9.88
N ASN A 214 -0.98 13.82 9.27
CA ASN A 214 -0.34 15.14 9.27
C ASN A 214 -1.19 16.18 8.55
N LEU A 215 -1.89 15.82 7.46
CA LEU A 215 -2.87 16.68 6.80
C LEU A 215 -4.03 17.02 7.75
N ILE A 216 -4.58 16.03 8.46
CA ILE A 216 -5.66 16.26 9.45
C ILE A 216 -5.20 17.20 10.56
N ASN A 217 -3.99 17.06 11.05
CA ASN A 217 -3.43 17.87 12.14
C ASN A 217 -2.93 19.24 11.70
N GLY A 218 -3.00 19.59 10.41
CA GLY A 218 -2.50 20.85 9.87
C GLY A 218 -0.98 20.99 9.90
N ALA A 219 -0.25 19.90 10.06
CA ALA A 219 1.21 19.88 10.10
C ALA A 219 1.83 19.94 8.68
N GLN A 220 1.07 19.60 7.65
CA GLN A 220 1.47 19.78 6.25
C GLN A 220 1.10 21.16 5.75
N THR A 221 2.03 21.84 5.08
CA THR A 221 1.69 22.95 4.20
C THR A 221 0.80 22.39 3.10
N LEU A 222 -0.41 22.95 2.92
CA LEU A 222 -1.31 22.53 1.84
C LEU A 222 -0.58 22.75 0.51
N SER A 223 -0.02 21.67 -0.02
CA SER A 223 0.58 21.72 -1.36
C SER A 223 -0.54 21.72 -2.40
N SER A 224 -0.30 22.38 -3.53
CA SER A 224 -1.18 22.33 -4.70
C SER A 224 -1.16 20.96 -5.38
N ASP A 225 -0.37 20.02 -4.85
CA ASP A 225 -0.17 18.72 -5.45
C ASP A 225 -1.42 17.83 -5.35
N SER A 226 -1.61 17.04 -6.38
CA SER A 226 -2.68 16.06 -6.44
C SER A 226 -2.13 14.67 -6.16
N TYR A 227 -2.83 13.93 -5.32
CA TYR A 227 -2.44 12.60 -4.87
C TYR A 227 -3.38 11.52 -5.42
N PRO A 228 -2.84 10.46 -6.01
CA PRO A 228 -3.62 9.31 -6.50
C PRO A 228 -3.91 8.34 -5.35
N TYR A 229 -5.08 8.45 -4.71
CA TYR A 229 -5.46 7.61 -3.56
C TYR A 229 -6.07 6.27 -3.98
N VAL A 230 -5.84 5.27 -3.11
CA VAL A 230 -6.46 3.94 -3.20
C VAL A 230 -6.59 3.30 -1.82
N ASP A 231 -7.64 2.49 -1.64
CA ASP A 231 -7.86 1.73 -0.40
C ASP A 231 -6.90 0.53 -0.29
N VAL A 232 -6.34 0.32 0.90
CA VAL A 232 -5.44 -0.80 1.17
C VAL A 232 -6.08 -2.16 0.93
N ARG A 233 -7.40 -2.28 1.18
CA ARG A 233 -8.17 -3.51 0.97
C ARG A 233 -8.30 -3.82 -0.52
N ASP A 234 -8.49 -2.81 -1.35
CA ASP A 234 -8.55 -2.96 -2.81
C ASP A 234 -7.19 -3.36 -3.37
N VAL A 235 -6.11 -2.79 -2.83
CA VAL A 235 -4.75 -3.17 -3.21
C VAL A 235 -4.47 -4.63 -2.83
N ALA A 236 -4.82 -5.04 -1.61
CA ALA A 236 -4.66 -6.43 -1.17
C ALA A 236 -5.50 -7.40 -2.02
N PHE A 237 -6.74 -7.05 -2.31
CA PHE A 237 -7.61 -7.84 -3.19
C PHE A 237 -7.06 -7.92 -4.62
N ALA A 238 -6.51 -6.83 -5.14
CA ALA A 238 -5.89 -6.80 -6.46
C ALA A 238 -4.71 -7.77 -6.58
N HIS A 239 -3.93 -7.98 -5.50
CA HIS A 239 -2.86 -8.98 -5.47
C HIS A 239 -3.42 -10.39 -5.69
N ILE A 240 -4.52 -10.71 -5.02
CA ILE A 240 -5.18 -12.02 -5.16
C ILE A 240 -5.73 -12.18 -6.59
N GLN A 241 -6.42 -11.16 -7.11
CA GLN A 241 -6.92 -11.18 -8.49
C GLN A 241 -5.78 -11.32 -9.50
N ALA A 242 -4.66 -10.64 -9.29
CA ALA A 242 -3.48 -10.78 -10.15
C ALA A 242 -2.89 -12.21 -10.13
N PHE A 243 -3.06 -12.94 -9.03
CA PHE A 243 -2.60 -14.33 -8.91
C PHE A 243 -3.62 -15.33 -9.47
N GLU A 244 -4.89 -15.21 -9.08
CA GLU A 244 -5.95 -16.18 -9.40
C GLU A 244 -6.49 -16.03 -10.83
N ASN A 245 -6.51 -14.80 -11.36
CA ASN A 245 -7.11 -14.53 -12.66
C ASN A 245 -6.13 -14.86 -13.81
N PRO A 246 -6.45 -15.83 -14.68
CA PRO A 246 -5.56 -16.25 -15.76
C PRO A 246 -5.36 -15.18 -16.84
N ILE A 247 -6.25 -14.19 -16.97
CA ILE A 247 -6.09 -13.08 -17.92
C ILE A 247 -5.22 -11.96 -17.37
N ALA A 248 -4.93 -11.95 -16.05
CA ALA A 248 -4.08 -10.93 -15.45
C ALA A 248 -2.65 -11.03 -15.99
N SER A 249 -2.13 -9.95 -16.53
CA SER A 249 -0.79 -9.90 -17.11
C SER A 249 -0.23 -8.49 -17.16
N GLY A 250 1.09 -8.37 -17.15
CA GLY A 250 1.77 -7.08 -17.25
C GLY A 250 1.58 -6.21 -16.01
N ARG A 251 1.54 -4.89 -16.19
CA ARG A 251 1.36 -3.88 -15.14
C ARG A 251 -0.13 -3.62 -14.91
N CYS A 252 -0.51 -3.16 -13.71
CA CYS A 252 -1.85 -2.66 -13.43
C CYS A 252 -1.80 -1.50 -12.44
N CYS A 253 -2.28 -0.33 -12.85
CA CYS A 253 -2.40 0.84 -11.99
C CYS A 253 -3.60 0.70 -11.06
N LEU A 254 -3.37 0.94 -9.75
CA LEU A 254 -4.40 0.84 -8.73
C LEU A 254 -4.59 2.22 -8.09
N VAL A 255 -5.53 2.99 -8.63
CA VAL A 255 -5.90 4.32 -8.16
C VAL A 255 -7.41 4.47 -8.22
N GLU A 256 -8.03 4.79 -7.09
CA GLU A 256 -9.46 5.11 -7.07
C GLU A 256 -9.70 6.52 -7.61
N ARG A 257 -8.97 7.51 -7.07
CA ARG A 257 -9.15 8.92 -7.47
C ARG A 257 -7.87 9.71 -7.30
N VAL A 258 -7.63 10.62 -8.25
CA VAL A 258 -6.62 11.67 -8.11
C VAL A 258 -7.30 12.93 -7.59
N ILE A 259 -6.84 13.45 -6.46
CA ILE A 259 -7.50 14.54 -5.74
C ILE A 259 -6.45 15.37 -5.00
N ASN A 260 -6.65 16.67 -4.88
CA ASN A 260 -5.76 17.55 -4.12
C ASN A 260 -6.10 17.60 -2.62
N CYS A 261 -5.17 18.14 -1.82
CA CYS A 261 -5.35 18.22 -0.37
C CYS A 261 -6.59 19.00 0.06
N SER A 262 -6.94 20.07 -0.66
CA SER A 262 -8.11 20.91 -0.33
C SER A 262 -9.44 20.15 -0.53
N GLU A 263 -9.51 19.26 -1.52
CA GLU A 263 -10.68 18.39 -1.72
C GLU A 263 -10.74 17.29 -0.67
N VAL A 264 -9.60 16.72 -0.25
CA VAL A 264 -9.54 15.78 0.89
C VAL A 264 -10.06 16.45 2.16
N LEU A 265 -9.65 17.69 2.43
CA LEU A 265 -10.13 18.45 3.59
C LEU A 265 -11.64 18.75 3.50
N LYS A 266 -12.20 19.03 2.32
CA LYS A 266 -13.65 19.18 2.16
C LYS A 266 -14.39 17.90 2.56
N ILE A 267 -13.94 16.74 2.08
CA ILE A 267 -14.52 15.45 2.46
C ILE A 267 -14.41 15.24 3.98
N LEU A 268 -13.26 15.55 4.57
CA LEU A 268 -13.06 15.44 6.02
C LEU A 268 -13.98 16.38 6.80
N HIS A 269 -14.17 17.64 6.39
CA HIS A 269 -15.10 18.58 7.01
C HIS A 269 -16.55 18.11 6.94
N GLU A 270 -16.95 17.49 5.82
CA GLU A 270 -18.30 16.93 5.66
C GLU A 270 -18.52 15.71 6.57
N LEU A 271 -17.52 14.80 6.66
CA LEU A 271 -17.62 13.58 7.46
C LEU A 271 -17.41 13.84 8.96
N TYR A 272 -16.59 14.81 9.32
CA TYR A 272 -16.15 15.08 10.69
C TYR A 272 -16.16 16.59 11.03
N PRO A 273 -17.33 17.24 11.08
CA PRO A 273 -17.42 18.68 11.31
C PRO A 273 -16.91 19.13 12.69
N SER A 274 -16.79 18.20 13.65
CA SER A 274 -16.24 18.46 15.00
C SER A 274 -14.73 18.30 15.09
N LEU A 275 -14.05 17.81 14.07
CA LEU A 275 -12.59 17.73 14.08
C LEU A 275 -11.98 19.12 13.86
N PRO A 276 -10.90 19.47 14.59
CA PRO A 276 -10.19 20.74 14.41
C PRO A 276 -9.32 20.67 13.14
N LEU A 277 -9.97 20.60 11.97
CA LEU A 277 -9.31 20.49 10.68
C LEU A 277 -8.74 21.86 10.24
N PRO A 278 -7.66 21.86 9.44
CA PRO A 278 -7.13 23.09 8.85
C PRO A 278 -8.19 23.83 8.01
N ALA A 279 -8.11 25.15 8.01
CA ALA A 279 -9.00 25.97 7.17
C ALA A 279 -8.71 25.71 5.69
N ILE A 280 -9.76 25.59 4.89
CA ILE A 280 -9.64 25.48 3.44
C ILE A 280 -9.48 26.90 2.89
N HIS A 281 -8.29 27.21 2.36
CA HIS A 281 -8.06 28.48 1.68
C HIS A 281 -8.62 28.39 0.25
N THR A 282 -9.75 29.06 0.01
CA THR A 282 -10.45 29.06 -1.29
C THR A 282 -9.75 29.92 -2.36
N ASP A 283 -8.80 30.74 -1.95
CA ASP A 283 -8.10 31.69 -2.84
C ASP A 283 -6.87 31.09 -3.53
N ASP A 284 -6.59 29.81 -3.33
CA ASP A 284 -5.44 29.16 -3.93
C ASP A 284 -5.71 28.88 -5.43
N LYS A 285 -5.51 29.93 -6.24
CA LYS A 285 -5.54 29.87 -7.72
C LYS A 285 -4.50 28.93 -8.31
N SER A 286 -3.67 28.31 -7.45
CA SER A 286 -2.59 27.39 -7.82
C SER A 286 -2.99 25.91 -7.81
N CYS A 287 -4.24 25.55 -7.44
CA CYS A 287 -4.70 24.16 -7.53
C CYS A 287 -4.72 23.75 -9.00
N VAL A 288 -3.67 23.07 -9.42
CA VAL A 288 -3.65 22.43 -10.74
C VAL A 288 -4.74 21.35 -10.73
N PRO A 289 -5.70 21.40 -11.69
CA PRO A 289 -6.71 20.36 -11.79
C PRO A 289 -6.05 18.98 -11.93
N PRO A 290 -6.58 17.94 -11.29
CA PRO A 290 -5.95 16.64 -11.29
C PRO A 290 -6.01 15.98 -12.67
N TYR A 291 -4.96 15.28 -13.01
CA TYR A 291 -4.95 14.28 -14.07
C TYR A 291 -5.81 13.07 -13.66
N GLN A 292 -6.00 12.14 -14.57
CA GLN A 292 -6.72 10.88 -14.29
C GLN A 292 -5.78 9.69 -14.43
N VAL A 293 -6.08 8.60 -13.71
CA VAL A 293 -5.47 7.30 -13.91
C VAL A 293 -6.54 6.33 -14.41
N SER A 294 -6.26 5.63 -15.50
CA SER A 294 -7.17 4.65 -16.08
C SER A 294 -7.46 3.52 -15.08
N LYS A 295 -8.73 3.17 -14.93
CA LYS A 295 -9.20 2.03 -14.12
C LYS A 295 -9.60 0.83 -14.97
N GLU A 296 -9.49 0.93 -16.28
CA GLU A 296 -10.06 -0.07 -17.21
C GLU A 296 -9.43 -1.44 -17.03
N LYS A 297 -8.11 -1.49 -16.86
CA LYS A 297 -7.40 -2.74 -16.63
C LYS A 297 -7.76 -3.38 -15.30
N ALA A 298 -7.78 -2.61 -14.23
CA ALA A 298 -8.20 -3.08 -12.91
C ALA A 298 -9.63 -3.63 -12.93
N LYS A 299 -10.56 -2.90 -13.56
CA LYS A 299 -11.95 -3.35 -13.73
C LYS A 299 -12.04 -4.64 -14.54
N SER A 300 -11.23 -4.81 -15.59
CA SER A 300 -11.21 -6.03 -16.39
C SER A 300 -10.77 -7.26 -15.59
N TRP A 301 -10.07 -7.07 -14.45
CA TRP A 301 -9.73 -8.13 -13.51
C TRP A 301 -10.76 -8.29 -12.39
N GLY A 302 -11.89 -7.59 -12.45
CA GLY A 302 -12.93 -7.64 -11.42
C GLY A 302 -12.65 -6.80 -10.19
N ILE A 303 -11.70 -5.86 -10.26
CA ILE A 303 -11.38 -4.95 -9.16
C ILE A 303 -12.35 -3.77 -9.18
N ASN A 304 -13.16 -3.66 -8.14
CA ASN A 304 -14.06 -2.54 -7.90
C ASN A 304 -13.48 -1.72 -6.74
N PHE A 305 -13.12 -0.48 -7.02
CA PHE A 305 -12.52 0.38 -6.00
C PHE A 305 -13.55 0.87 -4.97
N THR A 306 -13.15 0.83 -3.72
CA THR A 306 -13.88 1.42 -2.60
C THR A 306 -13.91 2.95 -2.78
N PRO A 307 -15.09 3.61 -2.72
CA PRO A 307 -15.18 5.07 -2.83
C PRO A 307 -14.25 5.77 -1.84
N LEU A 308 -13.58 6.83 -2.26
CA LEU A 308 -12.57 7.53 -1.46
C LEU A 308 -13.14 8.05 -0.14
N GLU A 309 -14.40 8.49 -0.12
CA GLU A 309 -15.08 8.96 1.08
C GLU A 309 -15.22 7.85 2.13
N VAL A 310 -15.45 6.60 1.69
CA VAL A 310 -15.47 5.42 2.56
C VAL A 310 -14.08 5.11 3.08
N THR A 311 -13.08 5.14 2.20
CA THR A 311 -11.68 4.93 2.57
C THR A 311 -11.20 5.97 3.58
N ILE A 312 -11.50 7.25 3.36
CA ILE A 312 -11.16 8.35 4.29
C ILE A 312 -11.82 8.12 5.65
N ARG A 313 -13.11 7.82 5.67
CA ARG A 313 -13.84 7.53 6.92
C ARG A 313 -13.19 6.37 7.67
N ASP A 314 -12.97 5.25 7.01
CA ASP A 314 -12.44 4.05 7.64
C ASP A 314 -10.97 4.26 8.11
N THR A 315 -10.21 5.10 7.41
CA THR A 315 -8.86 5.52 7.86
C THR A 315 -8.93 6.32 9.15
N VAL A 316 -9.83 7.32 9.22
CA VAL A 316 -10.00 8.17 10.41
C VAL A 316 -10.46 7.34 11.60
N GLU A 317 -11.45 6.45 11.42
CA GLU A 317 -11.92 5.58 12.50
C GLU A 317 -10.81 4.65 13.00
N SER A 318 -10.02 4.06 12.10
CA SER A 318 -8.87 3.24 12.48
C SER A 318 -7.80 4.04 13.24
N LEU A 319 -7.54 5.29 12.86
CA LEU A 319 -6.62 6.17 13.58
C LEU A 319 -7.11 6.50 14.99
N LYS A 320 -8.44 6.69 15.17
CA LYS A 320 -9.06 6.87 16.49
C LYS A 320 -8.96 5.62 17.36
N GLU A 321 -9.33 4.45 16.81
CA GLU A 321 -9.28 3.16 17.49
C GLU A 321 -7.87 2.82 18.00
N LYS A 322 -6.85 3.16 17.21
CA LYS A 322 -5.44 2.93 17.57
C LYS A 322 -4.81 4.05 18.39
N GLY A 323 -5.56 5.10 18.72
CA GLY A 323 -5.09 6.21 19.55
C GLY A 323 -4.12 7.19 18.87
N PHE A 324 -4.00 7.15 17.54
CA PHE A 324 -3.20 8.11 16.78
C PHE A 324 -3.91 9.45 16.61
N LEU A 325 -5.25 9.46 16.59
CA LEU A 325 -6.07 10.65 16.50
C LEU A 325 -6.96 10.79 17.74
N ASN A 326 -6.66 11.79 18.59
CA ASN A 326 -7.46 12.08 19.75
C ASN A 326 -8.54 13.11 19.40
N VAL A 327 -9.79 12.70 19.37
CA VAL A 327 -10.93 13.60 19.36
C VAL A 327 -11.20 14.01 20.79
N LYS A 328 -10.97 15.27 21.17
CA LYS A 328 -11.46 15.79 22.45
C LYS A 328 -12.99 15.65 22.44
N GLN A 329 -13.52 14.72 23.23
CA GLN A 329 -14.94 14.74 23.55
C GLN A 329 -15.22 16.07 24.25
N GLU A 330 -16.05 16.92 23.65
CA GLU A 330 -16.67 18.00 24.41
C GLU A 330 -17.45 17.34 25.52
N SER A 331 -16.93 17.45 26.74
CA SER A 331 -17.68 17.11 27.92
C SER A 331 -18.93 17.99 27.95
N SER A 332 -20.10 17.39 27.76
CA SER A 332 -21.37 18.02 28.00
C SER A 332 -21.41 18.43 29.47
N SER A 333 -20.98 19.66 29.76
CA SER A 333 -21.22 20.29 31.04
C SER A 333 -22.69 20.66 31.10
N THR A 334 -23.53 19.72 31.55
CA THR A 334 -24.81 20.05 32.11
C THR A 334 -24.50 20.75 33.47
N SER A 335 -24.42 22.05 33.41
CA SER A 335 -24.49 22.88 34.63
C SER A 335 -25.93 22.87 35.12
N ASP A 336 -26.22 21.97 36.06
CA ASP A 336 -27.34 22.13 36.99
C ASP A 336 -27.02 23.26 37.97
N GLU A 337 -27.34 24.49 37.57
CA GLU A 337 -27.51 25.61 38.52
C GLU A 337 -29.01 25.83 38.72
N ASN A 338 -29.61 25.07 39.62
CA ASN A 338 -30.82 25.45 40.32
C ASN A 338 -30.63 25.17 41.81
N LYS A 339 -29.99 26.08 42.52
CA LYS A 339 -30.20 26.26 43.97
C LYS A 339 -31.00 27.54 44.19
N VAL A 340 -32.30 27.38 44.22
CA VAL A 340 -33.21 28.31 44.82
C VAL A 340 -32.86 28.42 46.30
N GLN A 341 -32.45 29.59 46.78
CA GLN A 341 -32.38 29.95 48.18
C GLN A 341 -33.69 30.60 48.56
N LEU A 342 -34.52 29.87 49.34
CA LEU A 342 -35.56 30.42 50.17
C LEU A 342 -34.98 30.56 51.57
N LEU A 343 -34.85 31.77 52.03
CA LEU A 343 -35.23 32.40 53.33
C LEU A 343 -34.59 33.75 53.44
#